data_24e96e9b321a6621a2d8b1d4f125dd7e
#
_entry.id   24e96e9b321a6621a2d8b1d4f125dd7e
#
_cell.length_a   1.000
_cell.length_b   1.000
_cell.length_c   1.000
_cell.angle_alpha   90.00
_cell.angle_beta   90.00
_cell.angle_gamma   90.00
#
_symmetry.space_group_name_H-M   'P 1'
#
loop_
_entity.id
_entity.type
_entity.pdbx_description
1 polymer ?
#
loop_
_entity_poly.entity_id
_entity_poly.type
_entity_poly.pdbx_seq_one_letter_code
_entity_poly.pdbx_strand_id
1 'polypeptide(L)'
;MQNPRTNPLLNPLMSVAELSALLAQKAGEVVVFDASVPPVVPGYESLNSNEPDAEWRIIPGARRFDYDGRLCDPDAVLPHMMPSAALFEQEVRSLGLSKESLVVVYDDVGVYASPRGWWMLKAMGHDNVAVLDGGLRAWIDAGNATDLAGAEWRAGKQNSGDAYPQGDFVAAPRPEAFVDSAAVAEALSDPSCRVLDARSTARFNAQVPEPRPGVRGGHMPGSLSFPFPTVLSGQKMKSALELALLLSHHV
;
A
#
# COMPACT_ATOMS: atom_id res chain seq x y z
N MET A 1 21.49 -16.42 -26.78
CA MET A 1 21.66 -15.09 -26.14
C MET A 1 20.30 -14.68 -25.65
N GLN A 2 20.02 -14.86 -24.36
CA GLN A 2 18.74 -14.44 -23.76
C GLN A 2 18.81 -12.93 -23.57
N ASN A 3 17.87 -12.23 -24.20
CA ASN A 3 17.61 -10.81 -23.96
C ASN A 3 17.34 -10.62 -22.45
N PRO A 4 18.07 -9.76 -21.71
CA PRO A 4 17.70 -9.47 -20.34
C PRO A 4 16.32 -8.83 -20.39
N ARG A 5 15.29 -9.57 -19.96
CA ARG A 5 13.96 -9.00 -19.75
C ARG A 5 14.16 -7.87 -18.74
N THR A 6 14.09 -6.65 -19.20
CA THR A 6 13.98 -5.49 -18.32
C THR A 6 12.74 -5.76 -17.47
N ASN A 7 12.97 -6.09 -16.20
CA ASN A 7 11.88 -6.26 -15.25
C ASN A 7 11.13 -4.93 -15.22
N PRO A 8 9.87 -4.84 -15.72
CA PRO A 8 9.17 -3.57 -15.84
C PRO A 8 8.92 -2.91 -14.49
N LEU A 9 9.15 -3.61 -13.39
CA LEU A 9 8.88 -3.13 -12.04
C LEU A 9 10.14 -2.83 -11.20
N LEU A 10 11.25 -2.45 -11.82
CA LEU A 10 12.35 -1.76 -11.11
C LEU A 10 11.89 -0.40 -10.57
N ASN A 11 10.84 0.19 -11.15
CA ASN A 11 10.21 1.41 -10.62
C ASN A 11 9.09 1.00 -9.64
N PRO A 12 9.11 1.51 -8.39
CA PRO A 12 8.05 1.25 -7.41
C PRO A 12 6.70 1.87 -7.79
N LEU A 13 6.66 2.75 -8.78
CA LEU A 13 5.45 3.39 -9.30
C LEU A 13 5.17 2.92 -10.73
N MET A 14 3.89 2.74 -11.04
CA MET A 14 3.37 2.45 -12.37
C MET A 14 2.34 3.51 -12.77
N SER A 15 2.45 4.04 -13.96
CA SER A 15 1.43 4.97 -14.50
C SER A 15 0.17 4.21 -14.93
N VAL A 16 -0.96 4.93 -15.00
CA VAL A 16 -2.22 4.39 -15.53
C VAL A 16 -2.08 3.89 -16.96
N ALA A 17 -1.32 4.60 -17.80
CA ALA A 17 -1.11 4.20 -19.19
C ALA A 17 -0.35 2.85 -19.30
N GLU A 18 0.67 2.65 -18.47
CA GLU A 18 1.41 1.39 -18.40
C GLU A 18 0.52 0.24 -17.94
N LEU A 19 -0.25 0.44 -16.85
CA LEU A 19 -1.17 -0.59 -16.35
C LEU A 19 -2.24 -0.95 -17.40
N SER A 20 -2.86 0.07 -18.02
CA SER A 20 -3.89 -0.15 -19.06
C SER A 20 -3.32 -0.95 -20.24
N ALA A 21 -2.10 -0.63 -20.70
CA ALA A 21 -1.43 -1.37 -21.76
C ALA A 21 -1.10 -2.82 -21.35
N LEU A 22 -0.66 -3.03 -20.12
CA LEU A 22 -0.35 -4.37 -19.59
C LEU A 22 -1.61 -5.23 -19.48
N LEU A 23 -2.71 -4.70 -18.97
CA LEU A 23 -3.98 -5.42 -18.86
C LEU A 23 -4.53 -5.79 -20.24
N ALA A 24 -4.39 -4.93 -21.24
CA ALA A 24 -4.80 -5.23 -22.62
C ALA A 24 -3.97 -6.35 -23.27
N GLN A 25 -2.70 -6.50 -22.92
CA GLN A 25 -1.77 -7.45 -23.53
C GLN A 25 -1.63 -8.76 -22.73
N LYS A 26 -1.75 -8.70 -21.41
CA LYS A 26 -1.35 -9.74 -20.47
C LYS A 26 -2.29 -9.87 -19.28
N ALA A 27 -3.58 -9.75 -19.47
CA ALA A 27 -4.57 -9.74 -18.38
C ALA A 27 -4.43 -10.92 -17.39
N GLY A 28 -3.98 -12.09 -17.84
CA GLY A 28 -3.79 -13.28 -17.00
C GLY A 28 -2.48 -13.32 -16.20
N GLU A 29 -1.51 -12.45 -16.52
CA GLU A 29 -0.19 -12.40 -15.86
C GLU A 29 -0.07 -11.28 -14.83
N VAL A 30 -1.00 -10.31 -14.84
CA VAL A 30 -1.01 -9.15 -13.95
C VAL A 30 -2.03 -9.37 -12.84
N VAL A 31 -1.59 -9.23 -11.62
CA VAL A 31 -2.45 -9.24 -10.42
C VAL A 31 -2.64 -7.79 -9.96
N VAL A 32 -3.87 -7.30 -9.98
CA VAL A 32 -4.21 -5.96 -9.49
C VAL A 32 -4.82 -6.10 -8.10
N PHE A 33 -4.21 -5.47 -7.11
CA PHE A 33 -4.70 -5.47 -5.73
C PHE A 33 -5.31 -4.12 -5.34
N ASP A 34 -6.52 -4.17 -4.83
CA ASP A 34 -7.19 -3.05 -4.17
C ASP A 34 -6.87 -3.08 -2.66
N ALA A 35 -6.05 -2.16 -2.22
CA ALA A 35 -5.65 -1.97 -0.82
C ALA A 35 -6.38 -0.80 -0.15
N SER A 36 -7.50 -0.35 -0.70
CA SER A 36 -8.27 0.79 -0.17
C SER A 36 -8.71 0.58 1.27
N VAL A 37 -8.54 1.59 2.08
CA VAL A 37 -9.11 1.69 3.43
C VAL A 37 -9.69 3.08 3.62
N PRO A 38 -10.71 3.25 4.47
CA PRO A 38 -11.25 4.57 4.78
C PRO A 38 -10.15 5.51 5.29
N PRO A 39 -9.96 6.68 4.67
CA PRO A 39 -8.95 7.61 5.11
C PRO A 39 -9.32 8.23 6.46
N VAL A 40 -8.34 8.30 7.37
CA VAL A 40 -8.49 8.93 8.68
C VAL A 40 -7.76 10.27 8.78
N VAL A 41 -7.08 10.69 7.72
CA VAL A 41 -6.33 11.94 7.67
C VAL A 41 -7.20 13.02 7.04
N PRO A 42 -7.40 14.18 7.70
CA PRO A 42 -8.16 15.28 7.14
C PRO A 42 -7.64 15.72 5.75
N GLY A 43 -8.55 15.98 4.82
CA GLY A 43 -8.24 16.38 3.46
C GLY A 43 -8.00 15.22 2.49
N TYR A 44 -8.11 13.99 2.95
CA TYR A 44 -8.10 12.79 2.12
C TYR A 44 -9.50 12.17 2.11
N GLU A 45 -10.04 11.96 0.92
CA GLU A 45 -11.38 11.44 0.73
C GLU A 45 -11.34 10.21 -0.16
N SER A 46 -12.01 9.14 0.28
CA SER A 46 -12.27 7.96 -0.54
C SER A 46 -13.15 8.35 -1.73
N LEU A 47 -12.84 7.80 -2.89
CA LEU A 47 -13.71 7.92 -4.06
C LEU A 47 -15.00 7.12 -3.87
N ASN A 48 -14.88 6.01 -3.15
CA ASN A 48 -15.98 5.12 -2.85
C ASN A 48 -16.68 5.54 -1.54
N SER A 49 -18.00 5.59 -1.56
CA SER A 49 -18.79 5.93 -0.38
C SER A 49 -18.73 4.83 0.68
N ASN A 50 -18.69 5.23 1.96
CA ASN A 50 -18.79 4.31 3.09
C ASN A 50 -20.23 3.99 3.49
N GLU A 51 -21.25 4.48 2.76
CA GLU A 51 -22.64 4.16 3.01
C GLU A 51 -22.90 2.65 2.83
N PRO A 52 -23.73 2.03 3.67
CA PRO A 52 -23.90 0.58 3.71
C PRO A 52 -24.23 -0.09 2.38
N ASP A 53 -25.06 0.59 1.57
CA ASP A 53 -25.55 0.07 0.29
C ASP A 53 -24.85 0.67 -0.94
N ALA A 54 -23.79 1.45 -0.75
CA ALA A 54 -23.07 2.03 -1.86
C ALA A 54 -22.26 0.95 -2.62
N GLU A 55 -22.36 1.00 -3.92
CA GLU A 55 -21.51 0.22 -4.81
C GLU A 55 -20.11 0.83 -4.86
N TRP A 56 -19.09 -0.02 -4.76
CA TRP A 56 -17.71 0.42 -4.88
C TRP A 56 -17.22 0.23 -6.30
N ARG A 57 -16.59 1.27 -6.82
CA ARG A 57 -15.88 1.18 -8.09
C ARG A 57 -14.51 0.58 -7.86
N ILE A 58 -14.15 -0.35 -8.74
CA ILE A 58 -12.84 -1.02 -8.71
C ILE A 58 -12.25 -1.07 -10.12
N ILE A 59 -10.94 -1.23 -10.23
CA ILE A 59 -10.30 -1.56 -11.50
C ILE A 59 -10.76 -2.96 -11.92
N PRO A 60 -11.16 -3.19 -13.20
CA PRO A 60 -11.64 -4.48 -13.65
C PRO A 60 -10.68 -5.63 -13.32
N GLY A 61 -11.21 -6.69 -12.73
CA GLY A 61 -10.43 -7.85 -12.31
C GLY A 61 -9.55 -7.63 -11.08
N ALA A 62 -9.67 -6.49 -10.40
CA ALA A 62 -8.96 -6.26 -9.14
C ALA A 62 -9.37 -7.27 -8.08
N ARG A 63 -8.48 -7.52 -7.12
CA ARG A 63 -8.65 -8.44 -6.00
C ARG A 63 -8.47 -7.66 -4.71
N ARG A 64 -9.34 -7.91 -3.73
CA ARG A 64 -9.31 -7.19 -2.46
C ARG A 64 -8.09 -7.60 -1.62
N PHE A 65 -7.17 -6.69 -1.38
CA PHE A 65 -6.01 -6.85 -0.51
C PHE A 65 -6.30 -6.21 0.85
N ASP A 66 -6.97 -6.96 1.71
CA ASP A 66 -7.44 -6.48 3.00
C ASP A 66 -6.36 -6.60 4.08
N TYR A 67 -5.50 -5.60 4.16
CA TYR A 67 -4.45 -5.56 5.19
C TYR A 67 -4.96 -5.05 6.56
N ASP A 68 -6.20 -4.59 6.63
CA ASP A 68 -6.83 -4.14 7.87
C ASP A 68 -7.54 -5.28 8.62
N GLY A 69 -7.90 -6.35 7.91
CA GLY A 69 -8.58 -7.51 8.47
C GLY A 69 -7.85 -8.82 8.20
N ARG A 70 -7.88 -9.29 6.95
CA ARG A 70 -7.42 -10.66 6.61
C ARG A 70 -5.90 -10.80 6.54
N LEU A 71 -5.20 -9.74 6.13
CA LEU A 71 -3.74 -9.70 5.98
C LEU A 71 -3.07 -8.97 7.15
N CYS A 72 -3.59 -9.14 8.36
CA CYS A 72 -2.96 -8.66 9.59
C CYS A 72 -2.87 -9.78 10.61
N ASP A 73 -2.03 -9.60 11.63
CA ASP A 73 -1.92 -10.54 12.75
C ASP A 73 -3.22 -10.50 13.59
N PRO A 74 -4.00 -11.60 13.64
CA PRO A 74 -5.28 -11.63 14.33
C PRO A 74 -5.13 -11.59 15.87
N ASP A 75 -3.96 -11.92 16.40
CA ASP A 75 -3.68 -11.98 17.84
C ASP A 75 -3.00 -10.70 18.35
N ALA A 76 -2.67 -9.78 17.46
CA ALA A 76 -2.00 -8.54 17.83
C ALA A 76 -2.94 -7.55 18.52
N VAL A 77 -2.45 -6.94 19.62
CA VAL A 77 -3.17 -5.88 20.32
C VAL A 77 -3.29 -4.61 19.49
N LEU A 78 -2.30 -4.33 18.64
CA LEU A 78 -2.28 -3.17 17.75
C LEU A 78 -2.83 -3.55 16.38
N PRO A 79 -3.63 -2.69 15.74
CA PRO A 79 -4.13 -2.94 14.40
C PRO A 79 -3.01 -2.85 13.36
N HIS A 80 -3.24 -3.45 12.19
CA HIS A 80 -2.35 -3.44 11.04
C HIS A 80 -0.96 -4.07 11.27
N MET A 81 -0.82 -4.91 12.32
CA MET A 81 0.43 -5.64 12.52
C MET A 81 0.63 -6.66 11.41
N MET A 82 1.90 -6.89 11.05
CA MET A 82 2.22 -7.85 9.99
C MET A 82 1.76 -9.25 10.38
N PRO A 83 1.07 -9.97 9.48
CA PRO A 83 0.70 -11.36 9.71
C PRO A 83 1.94 -12.26 9.71
N SER A 84 1.79 -13.47 10.23
CA SER A 84 2.80 -14.49 10.04
C SER A 84 3.02 -14.79 8.54
N ALA A 85 4.21 -15.26 8.17
CA ALA A 85 4.51 -15.66 6.80
C ALA A 85 3.51 -16.69 6.25
N ALA A 86 3.10 -17.64 7.08
CA ALA A 86 2.15 -18.68 6.71
C ALA A 86 0.76 -18.12 6.41
N LEU A 87 0.25 -17.20 7.26
CA LEU A 87 -1.03 -16.54 7.02
C LEU A 87 -0.98 -15.67 5.76
N PHE A 88 0.09 -14.88 5.61
CA PHE A 88 0.26 -14.05 4.41
C PHE A 88 0.27 -14.90 3.14
N GLU A 89 1.07 -15.96 3.12
CA GLU A 89 1.17 -16.89 2.00
C GLU A 89 -0.18 -17.52 1.65
N GLN A 90 -0.91 -18.04 2.64
CA GLN A 90 -2.23 -18.60 2.46
C GLN A 90 -3.20 -17.62 1.82
N GLU A 91 -3.27 -16.40 2.36
CA GLU A 91 -4.20 -15.36 1.90
C GLU A 91 -3.88 -14.90 0.48
N VAL A 92 -2.62 -14.57 0.18
CA VAL A 92 -2.26 -14.07 -1.17
C VAL A 92 -2.34 -15.17 -2.24
N ARG A 93 -2.11 -16.43 -1.88
CA ARG A 93 -2.34 -17.58 -2.78
C ARG A 93 -3.83 -17.72 -3.10
N SER A 94 -4.71 -17.54 -2.14
CA SER A 94 -6.16 -17.56 -2.36
C SER A 94 -6.61 -16.42 -3.30
N LEU A 95 -5.84 -15.34 -3.34
CA LEU A 95 -5.99 -14.24 -4.29
C LEU A 95 -5.26 -14.50 -5.62
N GLY A 96 -4.71 -15.70 -5.83
CA GLY A 96 -4.05 -16.10 -7.07
C GLY A 96 -2.66 -15.51 -7.26
N LEU A 97 -1.98 -15.07 -6.19
CA LEU A 97 -0.60 -14.60 -6.30
C LEU A 97 0.35 -15.77 -6.50
N SER A 98 1.11 -15.73 -7.59
CA SER A 98 2.20 -16.66 -7.87
C SER A 98 3.56 -15.96 -7.81
N LYS A 99 4.62 -16.74 -7.72
CA LYS A 99 6.00 -16.24 -7.60
C LYS A 99 6.38 -15.27 -8.72
N GLU A 100 5.95 -15.57 -9.94
CA GLU A 100 6.29 -14.79 -11.13
C GLU A 100 5.23 -13.71 -11.46
N SER A 101 4.18 -13.57 -10.66
CA SER A 101 3.11 -12.58 -10.88
C SER A 101 3.69 -11.17 -10.90
N LEU A 102 3.21 -10.38 -11.84
CA LEU A 102 3.40 -8.94 -11.85
C LEU A 102 2.26 -8.32 -11.05
N VAL A 103 2.58 -7.63 -9.97
CA VAL A 103 1.58 -7.08 -9.05
C VAL A 103 1.51 -5.57 -9.17
N VAL A 104 0.29 -5.04 -9.23
CA VAL A 104 0.03 -3.61 -9.10
C VAL A 104 -0.94 -3.38 -7.95
N VAL A 105 -0.53 -2.57 -6.98
CA VAL A 105 -1.37 -2.22 -5.82
C VAL A 105 -1.90 -0.81 -6.00
N TYR A 106 -3.19 -0.61 -5.78
CA TYR A 106 -3.80 0.71 -5.80
C TYR A 106 -4.70 0.94 -4.58
N ASP A 107 -5.09 2.17 -4.37
CA ASP A 107 -6.18 2.55 -3.48
C ASP A 107 -7.09 3.62 -4.14
N ASP A 108 -8.24 3.86 -3.55
CA ASP A 108 -9.26 4.75 -4.11
C ASP A 108 -9.09 6.22 -3.72
N VAL A 109 -8.11 6.53 -2.87
CA VAL A 109 -7.74 7.89 -2.48
C VAL A 109 -6.68 8.46 -3.42
N GLY A 110 -5.75 7.61 -3.89
CA GLY A 110 -4.62 8.00 -4.74
C GLY A 110 -3.36 7.23 -4.43
N VAL A 111 -2.42 7.82 -3.67
CA VAL A 111 -1.28 7.13 -3.06
C VAL A 111 -1.39 7.35 -1.55
N TYR A 112 -2.23 6.57 -0.89
CA TYR A 112 -2.54 6.69 0.54
C TYR A 112 -2.33 5.36 1.28
N ALA A 113 -3.06 4.33 0.89
CA ALA A 113 -3.05 3.01 1.52
C ALA A 113 -2.23 1.99 0.72
N SER A 114 -2.17 2.13 -0.60
CA SER A 114 -1.46 1.25 -1.51
C SER A 114 0.04 1.08 -1.20
N PRO A 115 0.79 2.09 -0.69
CA PRO A 115 2.17 1.89 -0.28
C PRO A 115 2.33 0.85 0.83
N ARG A 116 1.33 0.70 1.72
CA ARG A 116 1.35 -0.34 2.75
C ARG A 116 1.27 -1.74 2.11
N GLY A 117 0.38 -1.96 1.16
CA GLY A 117 0.27 -3.23 0.43
C GLY A 117 1.56 -3.56 -0.33
N TRP A 118 2.12 -2.57 -1.02
CA TRP A 118 3.41 -2.68 -1.71
C TRP A 118 4.53 -3.11 -0.74
N TRP A 119 4.64 -2.44 0.41
CA TRP A 119 5.67 -2.74 1.40
C TRP A 119 5.51 -4.13 2.02
N MET A 120 4.28 -4.56 2.30
CA MET A 120 4.00 -5.90 2.82
C MET A 120 4.44 -6.99 1.83
N LEU A 121 4.15 -6.84 0.55
CA LEU A 121 4.59 -7.75 -0.51
C LEU A 121 6.12 -7.81 -0.59
N LYS A 122 6.78 -6.66 -0.58
CA LYS A 122 8.25 -6.57 -0.55
C LYS A 122 8.83 -7.24 0.69
N ALA A 123 8.27 -6.98 1.86
CA ALA A 123 8.71 -7.55 3.13
C ALA A 123 8.54 -9.06 3.19
N MET A 124 7.56 -9.61 2.45
CA MET A 124 7.34 -11.05 2.32
C MET A 124 8.04 -11.68 1.11
N GLY A 125 8.92 -10.93 0.44
CA GLY A 125 9.81 -11.45 -0.60
C GLY A 125 9.27 -11.36 -2.03
N HIS A 126 8.14 -10.68 -2.27
CA HIS A 126 7.62 -10.46 -3.62
C HIS A 126 8.16 -9.15 -4.19
N ASP A 127 9.16 -9.22 -5.08
CA ASP A 127 9.82 -8.03 -5.61
C ASP A 127 9.13 -7.42 -6.83
N ASN A 128 8.33 -8.20 -7.55
CA ASN A 128 7.70 -7.79 -8.80
C ASN A 128 6.38 -7.04 -8.53
N VAL A 129 6.46 -5.92 -7.80
CA VAL A 129 5.30 -5.14 -7.35
C VAL A 129 5.52 -3.65 -7.52
N ALA A 130 4.48 -2.93 -7.99
CA ALA A 130 4.43 -1.47 -8.07
C ALA A 130 3.14 -0.93 -7.48
N VAL A 131 3.15 0.36 -7.12
CA VAL A 131 1.96 1.14 -6.76
C VAL A 131 1.46 1.87 -8.01
N LEU A 132 0.14 1.85 -8.25
CA LEU A 132 -0.48 2.65 -9.29
C LEU A 132 -0.48 4.12 -8.89
N ASP A 133 0.28 4.95 -9.60
CA ASP A 133 0.42 6.37 -9.28
C ASP A 133 -0.88 7.14 -9.52
N GLY A 134 -1.47 7.64 -8.45
CA GLY A 134 -2.76 8.30 -8.43
C GLY A 134 -3.97 7.37 -8.26
N GLY A 135 -3.75 6.07 -8.11
CA GLY A 135 -4.77 5.08 -7.73
C GLY A 135 -5.99 5.02 -8.65
N LEU A 136 -7.13 4.63 -8.06
CA LEU A 136 -8.39 4.49 -8.79
C LEU A 136 -8.86 5.80 -9.41
N ARG A 137 -8.61 6.93 -8.76
CA ARG A 137 -9.03 8.24 -9.28
C ARG A 137 -8.32 8.54 -10.60
N ALA A 138 -7.00 8.38 -10.64
CA ALA A 138 -6.24 8.59 -11.87
C ALA A 138 -6.63 7.59 -12.98
N TRP A 139 -7.02 6.37 -12.63
CA TRP A 139 -7.55 5.37 -13.55
C TRP A 139 -8.83 5.85 -14.23
N ILE A 140 -9.79 6.39 -13.44
CA ILE A 140 -11.07 6.91 -13.93
C ILE A 140 -10.85 8.19 -14.75
N ASP A 141 -10.02 9.12 -14.27
CA ASP A 141 -9.73 10.38 -14.95
C ASP A 141 -9.08 10.18 -16.33
N ALA A 142 -8.38 9.05 -16.51
CA ALA A 142 -7.83 8.64 -17.81
C ALA A 142 -8.91 7.99 -18.73
N GLY A 143 -10.17 7.92 -18.30
CA GLY A 143 -11.28 7.38 -19.10
C GLY A 143 -11.35 5.85 -19.15
N ASN A 144 -10.65 5.14 -18.27
CA ASN A 144 -10.70 3.69 -18.22
C ASN A 144 -12.00 3.19 -17.56
N ALA A 145 -12.46 2.01 -17.97
CA ALA A 145 -13.62 1.36 -17.39
C ALA A 145 -13.39 0.94 -15.93
N THR A 146 -14.45 0.84 -15.16
CA THR A 146 -14.47 0.30 -13.80
C THR A 146 -15.54 -0.77 -13.68
N ASP A 147 -15.32 -1.74 -12.80
CA ASP A 147 -16.32 -2.68 -12.32
C ASP A 147 -16.93 -2.17 -11.01
N LEU A 148 -18.07 -2.77 -10.63
CA LEU A 148 -18.72 -2.52 -9.35
C LEU A 148 -18.53 -3.70 -8.42
N ALA A 149 -18.15 -3.41 -7.18
CA ALA A 149 -18.04 -4.38 -6.11
C ALA A 149 -19.07 -4.10 -5.02
N GLY A 150 -19.60 -5.17 -4.42
CA GLY A 150 -20.67 -5.09 -3.41
C GLY A 150 -20.14 -4.91 -1.99
N ALA A 151 -21.08 -5.04 -1.03
CA ALA A 151 -20.79 -4.87 0.41
C ALA A 151 -19.71 -5.84 0.95
N GLU A 152 -19.56 -7.02 0.36
CA GLU A 152 -18.54 -7.99 0.77
C GLU A 152 -17.12 -7.47 0.51
N TRP A 153 -16.91 -6.73 -0.58
CA TRP A 153 -15.63 -6.09 -0.88
C TRP A 153 -15.21 -5.11 0.21
N ARG A 154 -16.17 -4.33 0.68
CA ARG A 154 -15.96 -3.41 1.81
C ARG A 154 -15.58 -4.16 3.09
N ALA A 155 -16.16 -5.32 3.33
CA ALA A 155 -15.84 -6.19 4.46
C ALA A 155 -14.54 -6.98 4.27
N GLY A 156 -13.69 -6.60 3.32
CA GLY A 156 -12.40 -7.25 3.08
C GLY A 156 -12.48 -8.57 2.31
N LYS A 157 -13.63 -8.91 1.75
CA LYS A 157 -13.85 -10.16 0.99
C LYS A 157 -13.86 -9.89 -0.51
N GLN A 158 -13.62 -10.92 -1.30
CA GLN A 158 -13.86 -10.87 -2.75
C GLN A 158 -15.35 -10.81 -3.04
N ASN A 159 -15.73 -10.37 -4.24
CA ASN A 159 -17.14 -10.48 -4.67
C ASN A 159 -17.60 -11.93 -4.63
N SER A 160 -18.87 -12.13 -4.33
CA SER A 160 -19.49 -13.46 -4.36
C SER A 160 -19.35 -14.07 -5.76
N GLY A 161 -18.69 -15.22 -5.84
CA GLY A 161 -18.46 -15.92 -7.11
C GLY A 161 -17.09 -15.67 -7.74
N ASP A 162 -16.30 -14.72 -7.27
CA ASP A 162 -14.93 -14.54 -7.72
C ASP A 162 -14.08 -15.67 -7.14
N ALA A 163 -13.67 -16.59 -8.00
CA ALA A 163 -12.71 -17.64 -7.66
C ALA A 163 -11.46 -17.47 -8.52
N TYR A 164 -10.35 -17.22 -7.88
CA TYR A 164 -9.06 -17.14 -8.58
C TYR A 164 -8.36 -18.49 -8.52
N PRO A 165 -7.67 -18.92 -9.58
CA PRO A 165 -6.78 -20.07 -9.47
C PRO A 165 -5.80 -19.84 -8.32
N GLN A 166 -5.63 -20.85 -7.48
CA GLN A 166 -4.71 -20.76 -6.35
C GLN A 166 -3.29 -20.52 -6.88
N GLY A 167 -2.64 -19.45 -6.34
CA GLY A 167 -1.26 -19.13 -6.67
C GLY A 167 -0.25 -20.05 -5.99
N ASP A 168 1.01 -19.92 -6.38
CA ASP A 168 2.14 -20.70 -5.85
C ASP A 168 3.18 -19.84 -5.11
N PHE A 169 2.84 -18.61 -4.75
CA PHE A 169 3.73 -17.72 -3.99
C PHE A 169 4.22 -18.40 -2.71
N VAL A 170 5.51 -18.27 -2.42
CA VAL A 170 6.14 -18.73 -1.17
C VAL A 170 6.72 -17.51 -0.47
N ALA A 171 6.27 -17.29 0.77
CA ALA A 171 6.74 -16.16 1.56
C ALA A 171 8.21 -16.36 2.00
N ALA A 172 9.01 -15.32 1.76
CA ALA A 172 10.40 -15.22 2.20
C ALA A 172 10.56 -13.91 3.00
N PRO A 173 10.21 -13.91 4.29
CA PRO A 173 10.20 -12.70 5.12
C PRO A 173 11.56 -12.01 5.18
N ARG A 174 11.55 -10.68 5.12
CA ARG A 174 12.71 -9.80 5.29
C ARG A 174 12.59 -9.08 6.62
N PRO A 175 13.25 -9.54 7.69
CA PRO A 175 13.09 -8.99 9.03
C PRO A 175 13.43 -7.50 9.11
N GLU A 176 14.37 -7.04 8.29
CA GLU A 176 14.81 -5.64 8.21
C GLU A 176 13.74 -4.68 7.65
N ALA A 177 12.70 -5.21 7.01
CA ALA A 177 11.62 -4.37 6.46
C ALA A 177 10.68 -3.78 7.52
N PHE A 178 10.64 -4.39 8.70
CA PHE A 178 9.90 -3.91 9.86
C PHE A 178 10.76 -4.08 11.09
N VAL A 179 10.93 -3.00 11.82
CA VAL A 179 11.75 -2.96 13.04
C VAL A 179 10.87 -2.73 14.25
N ASP A 180 11.30 -3.24 15.39
CA ASP A 180 10.61 -3.06 16.66
C ASP A 180 11.00 -1.75 17.35
N SER A 181 10.39 -1.48 18.50
CA SER A 181 10.65 -0.25 19.27
C SER A 181 12.08 -0.20 19.84
N ALA A 182 12.72 -1.34 20.08
CA ALA A 182 14.10 -1.40 20.57
C ALA A 182 15.06 -0.93 19.47
N ALA A 183 14.90 -1.46 18.25
CA ALA A 183 15.71 -1.04 17.10
C ALA A 183 15.48 0.45 16.74
N VAL A 184 14.26 0.96 16.89
CA VAL A 184 14.00 2.41 16.73
C VAL A 184 14.74 3.23 17.79
N ALA A 185 14.75 2.79 19.06
CA ALA A 185 15.48 3.49 20.14
C ALA A 185 16.98 3.50 19.90
N GLU A 186 17.54 2.42 19.37
CA GLU A 186 18.96 2.34 18.95
C GLU A 186 19.23 3.33 17.80
N ALA A 187 18.39 3.32 16.75
CA ALA A 187 18.52 4.23 15.61
C ALA A 187 18.44 5.71 16.00
N LEU A 188 17.62 6.07 16.99
CA LEU A 188 17.54 7.45 17.52
C LEU A 188 18.84 7.90 18.23
N SER A 189 19.65 6.94 18.69
CA SER A 189 20.92 7.19 19.36
C SER A 189 22.11 7.14 18.40
N ASP A 190 21.94 6.66 17.17
CA ASP A 190 22.97 6.53 16.15
C ASP A 190 23.00 7.77 15.24
N PRO A 191 24.09 8.56 15.24
CA PRO A 191 24.19 9.74 14.39
C PRO A 191 24.19 9.44 12.88
N SER A 192 24.44 8.19 12.48
CA SER A 192 24.37 7.75 11.08
C SER A 192 22.93 7.40 10.63
N CYS A 193 21.99 7.29 11.57
CA CYS A 193 20.61 6.97 11.31
C CYS A 193 19.71 8.22 11.39
N ARG A 194 18.61 8.21 10.64
CA ARG A 194 17.55 9.21 10.73
C ARG A 194 16.19 8.52 10.89
N VAL A 195 15.48 8.87 11.95
CA VAL A 195 14.11 8.39 12.18
C VAL A 195 13.14 9.47 11.72
N LEU A 196 12.36 9.19 10.70
CA LEU A 196 11.37 10.10 10.11
C LEU A 196 9.97 9.74 10.61
N ASP A 197 9.26 10.72 11.15
CA ASP A 197 7.85 10.59 11.54
C ASP A 197 6.96 11.07 10.40
N ALA A 198 6.28 10.14 9.73
CA ALA A 198 5.43 10.42 8.58
C ALA A 198 4.03 10.96 8.93
N ARG A 199 3.70 11.11 10.22
CA ARG A 199 2.43 11.69 10.67
C ARG A 199 2.38 13.19 10.37
N SER A 200 1.19 13.80 10.47
CA SER A 200 1.06 15.26 10.32
C SER A 200 1.91 16.03 11.35
N THR A 201 2.42 17.19 10.95
CA THR A 201 3.17 18.09 11.85
C THR A 201 2.39 18.43 13.13
N ALA A 202 1.07 18.57 13.04
CA ALA A 202 0.22 18.84 14.20
C ALA A 202 0.22 17.68 15.20
N ARG A 203 0.21 16.43 14.74
CA ARG A 203 0.35 15.24 15.60
C ARG A 203 1.76 15.12 16.17
N PHE A 204 2.76 15.36 15.36
CA PHE A 204 4.17 15.37 15.78
C PHE A 204 4.41 16.36 16.94
N ASN A 205 3.80 17.55 16.89
CA ASN A 205 3.92 18.61 17.88
C ASN A 205 2.89 18.53 19.02
N ALA A 206 2.10 17.46 19.12
CA ALA A 206 1.01 17.31 20.09
C ALA A 206 -0.04 18.44 20.06
N GLN A 207 -0.25 19.06 18.91
CA GLN A 207 -1.22 20.13 18.71
C GLN A 207 -2.65 19.63 18.46
N VAL A 208 -2.78 18.34 18.15
CA VAL A 208 -4.04 17.63 17.97
C VAL A 208 -3.98 16.28 18.68
N PRO A 209 -5.12 15.73 19.13
CA PRO A 209 -5.14 14.42 19.76
C PRO A 209 -4.77 13.31 18.77
N GLU A 210 -4.26 12.21 19.29
CA GLU A 210 -4.06 11.00 18.50
C GLU A 210 -5.43 10.37 18.17
N PRO A 211 -5.60 9.80 16.95
CA PRO A 211 -6.86 9.16 16.57
C PRO A 211 -7.23 7.95 17.43
N ARG A 212 -6.22 7.30 18.05
CA ARG A 212 -6.43 6.13 18.90
C ARG A 212 -6.47 6.52 20.38
N PRO A 213 -7.48 6.07 21.13
CA PRO A 213 -7.53 6.26 22.58
C PRO A 213 -6.29 5.68 23.27
N GLY A 214 -5.80 6.35 24.30
CA GLY A 214 -4.66 5.88 25.10
C GLY A 214 -3.27 6.12 24.49
N VAL A 215 -3.19 6.63 23.27
CA VAL A 215 -1.91 7.01 22.66
C VAL A 215 -1.55 8.43 23.06
N ARG A 216 -0.33 8.59 23.59
CA ARG A 216 0.20 9.91 23.98
C ARG A 216 0.54 10.73 22.73
N GLY A 217 0.14 12.01 22.68
CA GLY A 217 0.54 12.96 21.64
C GLY A 217 2.04 13.31 21.68
N GLY A 218 2.55 13.83 20.60
CA GLY A 218 3.95 14.21 20.42
C GLY A 218 4.77 13.20 19.64
N HIS A 219 6.09 13.26 19.73
CA HIS A 219 7.01 12.47 18.95
C HIS A 219 8.12 11.86 19.82
N MET A 220 8.87 10.92 19.27
CA MET A 220 10.05 10.35 19.90
C MET A 220 11.20 11.37 19.85
N PRO A 221 11.84 11.69 20.98
CA PRO A 221 12.98 12.61 21.00
C PRO A 221 14.05 12.17 20.00
N GLY A 222 14.49 13.09 19.13
CA GLY A 222 15.48 12.82 18.09
C GLY A 222 14.86 12.43 16.72
N SER A 223 13.56 12.14 16.65
CA SER A 223 12.90 11.95 15.34
C SER A 223 12.64 13.27 14.62
N LEU A 224 12.57 13.20 13.29
CA LEU A 224 12.33 14.35 12.42
C LEU A 224 10.91 14.28 11.85
N SER A 225 10.21 15.43 11.83
CA SER A 225 8.89 15.52 11.19
C SER A 225 9.03 15.49 9.66
N PHE A 226 8.47 14.46 9.02
CA PHE A 226 8.43 14.32 7.58
C PHE A 226 7.06 13.80 7.13
N PRO A 227 6.01 14.62 7.21
CA PRO A 227 4.65 14.22 6.92
C PRO A 227 4.51 13.62 5.52
N PHE A 228 3.85 12.46 5.40
CA PHE A 228 3.70 11.77 4.11
C PHE A 228 3.10 12.64 3.00
N PRO A 229 2.20 13.64 3.25
CA PRO A 229 1.71 14.50 2.18
C PRO A 229 2.80 15.33 1.51
N THR A 230 3.95 15.53 2.14
CA THR A 230 5.06 16.30 1.56
C THR A 230 5.67 15.61 0.34
N VAL A 231 5.55 14.29 0.23
CA VAL A 231 6.04 13.52 -0.92
C VAL A 231 5.02 13.44 -2.05
N LEU A 232 3.81 13.99 -1.86
CA LEU A 232 2.74 13.95 -2.85
C LEU A 232 2.58 15.29 -3.58
N SER A 233 2.12 15.21 -4.81
CA SER A 233 1.58 16.31 -5.61
C SER A 233 0.14 15.96 -5.98
N GLY A 234 -0.83 16.50 -5.22
CA GLY A 234 -2.20 16.01 -5.26
C GLY A 234 -2.28 14.57 -4.78
N GLN A 235 -2.74 13.67 -5.63
CA GLN A 235 -2.92 12.25 -5.32
C GLN A 235 -1.80 11.36 -5.87
N LYS A 236 -0.80 11.94 -6.49
CA LYS A 236 0.35 11.26 -7.10
C LYS A 236 1.63 11.52 -6.33
N MET A 237 2.60 10.66 -6.49
CA MET A 237 3.95 10.92 -6.00
C MET A 237 4.57 12.10 -6.75
N LYS A 238 5.38 12.89 -6.05
CA LYS A 238 6.26 13.87 -6.68
C LYS A 238 7.30 13.17 -7.54
N SER A 239 7.89 13.91 -8.49
CA SER A 239 8.97 13.39 -9.32
C SER A 239 10.19 12.96 -8.49
N ALA A 240 10.98 12.04 -9.01
CA ALA A 240 12.20 11.56 -8.34
C ALA A 240 13.16 12.72 -7.98
N LEU A 241 13.24 13.75 -8.82
CA LEU A 241 14.06 14.93 -8.55
C LEU A 241 13.53 15.74 -7.35
N GLU A 242 12.22 16.00 -7.31
CA GLU A 242 11.60 16.71 -6.18
C GLU A 242 11.74 15.93 -4.88
N LEU A 243 11.57 14.59 -4.93
CA LEU A 243 11.76 13.72 -3.77
C LEU A 243 13.22 13.73 -3.29
N ALA A 244 14.18 13.69 -4.20
CA ALA A 244 15.61 13.77 -3.86
C ALA A 244 15.96 15.11 -3.18
N LEU A 245 15.42 16.22 -3.69
CA LEU A 245 15.58 17.54 -3.08
C LEU A 245 14.95 17.61 -1.69
N LEU A 246 13.74 17.07 -1.51
CA LEU A 246 13.09 17.04 -0.19
C LEU A 246 13.89 16.22 0.82
N LEU A 247 14.36 15.04 0.43
CA LEU A 247 15.13 14.16 1.32
C LEU A 247 16.50 14.75 1.67
N SER A 248 17.15 15.45 0.75
CA SER A 248 18.48 16.06 1.00
C SER A 248 18.48 17.10 2.14
N HIS A 249 17.33 17.61 2.54
CA HIS A 249 17.18 18.50 3.70
C HIS A 249 17.00 17.75 5.03
N HIS A 250 16.81 16.43 4.99
CA HIS A 250 16.53 15.60 6.17
C HIS A 250 17.57 14.49 6.40
N VAL A 251 18.48 14.30 5.45
CA VAL A 251 19.51 13.24 5.48
C VAL A 251 20.89 13.81 5.73
#